data_ea142291aa562b59823e890ef8497d30
#
_entry.id   ea142291aa562b59823e890ef8497d30
#
_cell.length_a   1.000
_cell.length_b   1.000
_cell.length_c   1.000
_cell.angle_alpha   90.00
_cell.angle_beta   90.00
_cell.angle_gamma   90.00
#
_symmetry.space_group_name_H-M   'P 1'
#
loop_
_entity.id
_entity.type
_entity.pdbx_description
1 polymer ?
#
loop_
_entity_poly.entity_id
_entity_poly.type
_entity_poly.pdbx_seq_one_letter_code
_entity_poly.pdbx_strand_id
1 'polypeptide(L)'
;MPLNQCLVAGIDIDASYDFDVAATPVELPGGIVMGKSNFDDIKAAYGDPSDTYEGDLYTKYSYSKDYYEEVHFYVYKDDNTLKQVDMRNFVEPEGYDKGSVSEEVPEIVSSYTAPTELGDDLLAPQLEFCGDLYSLPAPVSAFLENGWELQNVEDGAYVAGRDLEFVDMMKNNQSVHFSVYNFTQDATAIENCFVRELEVGNYDSDALTLTLSGGFTLGAKKADLIAAAEEKGYSCDEDGDYLNIYKTADTKIDNRAQFWFNKDEDPDTVASVAYRNEILPE
;
A
#
# COMPACT_ATOMS: atom_id res chain seq x y z
N MET A 1 -0.24 -11.05 -13.82
CA MET A 1 -1.16 -12.19 -14.16
C MET A 1 -2.52 -11.61 -14.53
N PRO A 2 -3.17 -12.03 -15.63
CA PRO A 2 -4.52 -11.58 -15.94
C PRO A 2 -5.51 -11.97 -14.83
N LEU A 3 -6.51 -11.13 -14.55
CA LEU A 3 -7.46 -11.34 -13.45
C LEU A 3 -8.19 -12.69 -13.51
N ASN A 4 -8.44 -13.21 -14.73
CA ASN A 4 -9.07 -14.52 -14.93
C ASN A 4 -8.15 -15.73 -14.61
N GLN A 5 -6.90 -15.48 -14.25
CA GLN A 5 -5.94 -16.47 -13.77
C GLN A 5 -5.66 -16.34 -12.27
N CYS A 6 -6.22 -15.32 -11.61
CA CYS A 6 -6.11 -15.17 -10.19
C CYS A 6 -7.04 -16.14 -9.46
N LEU A 7 -6.62 -16.59 -8.29
CA LEU A 7 -7.44 -17.41 -7.39
C LEU A 7 -8.19 -16.51 -6.42
N VAL A 8 -9.41 -16.90 -6.07
CA VAL A 8 -10.15 -16.25 -4.99
C VAL A 8 -9.67 -16.84 -3.68
N ALA A 9 -8.98 -16.04 -2.87
CA ALA A 9 -8.45 -16.45 -1.57
C ALA A 9 -9.38 -16.09 -0.40
N GLY A 10 -10.37 -15.23 -0.61
CA GLY A 10 -11.34 -14.86 0.42
C GLY A 10 -12.66 -14.38 -0.18
N ILE A 11 -13.71 -14.53 0.61
CA ILE A 11 -15.05 -14.03 0.29
C ILE A 11 -15.64 -13.47 1.59
N ASP A 12 -16.06 -12.22 1.55
CA ASP A 12 -16.88 -11.58 2.58
C ASP A 12 -18.28 -11.35 2.03
N ILE A 13 -19.29 -11.83 2.75
CA ILE A 13 -20.70 -11.66 2.40
C ILE A 13 -21.37 -11.01 3.59
N ASP A 14 -21.80 -9.77 3.45
CA ASP A 14 -22.47 -9.00 4.47
C ASP A 14 -23.90 -8.63 4.04
N ALA A 15 -24.89 -9.15 4.76
CA ALA A 15 -26.30 -8.89 4.57
C ALA A 15 -26.88 -8.07 5.74
N SER A 16 -26.05 -7.41 6.54
CA SER A 16 -26.49 -6.59 7.69
C SER A 16 -27.06 -5.23 7.27
N TYR A 17 -26.74 -4.77 6.05
CA TYR A 17 -27.19 -3.48 5.51
C TYR A 17 -28.14 -3.71 4.32
N ASP A 18 -29.44 -3.49 4.48
CA ASP A 18 -30.50 -3.44 3.44
C ASP A 18 -30.36 -4.43 2.26
N PHE A 19 -29.64 -5.52 2.46
CA PHE A 19 -29.43 -6.55 1.44
C PHE A 19 -30.68 -7.46 1.42
N ASP A 20 -31.33 -7.58 0.26
CA ASP A 20 -32.44 -8.49 0.10
C ASP A 20 -31.95 -9.95 0.02
N VAL A 21 -31.78 -10.57 1.18
CA VAL A 21 -31.34 -11.98 1.31
C VAL A 21 -32.32 -12.94 0.61
N ALA A 22 -33.57 -12.54 0.45
CA ALA A 22 -34.56 -13.37 -0.25
C ALA A 22 -34.31 -13.36 -1.78
N ALA A 23 -33.76 -12.26 -2.31
CA ALA A 23 -33.42 -12.16 -3.73
C ALA A 23 -32.10 -12.87 -4.07
N THR A 24 -31.18 -12.99 -3.11
CA THR A 24 -29.88 -13.66 -3.32
C THR A 24 -29.59 -14.59 -2.15
N PRO A 25 -30.24 -15.76 -2.08
CA PRO A 25 -30.04 -16.69 -0.99
C PRO A 25 -28.61 -17.24 -1.04
N VAL A 26 -27.89 -17.10 0.08
CA VAL A 26 -26.57 -17.68 0.27
C VAL A 26 -26.71 -18.89 1.18
N GLU A 27 -26.36 -20.06 0.65
CA GLU A 27 -26.30 -21.30 1.38
C GLU A 27 -24.86 -21.82 1.43
N LEU A 28 -24.39 -22.10 2.64
CA LEU A 28 -23.06 -22.61 2.91
C LEU A 28 -23.13 -24.13 3.12
N PRO A 29 -22.00 -24.85 2.98
CA PRO A 29 -21.93 -26.28 3.29
C PRO A 29 -22.56 -26.59 4.67
N GLY A 30 -23.18 -27.76 4.82
CA GLY A 30 -23.87 -28.13 6.05
C GLY A 30 -25.28 -27.54 6.19
N GLY A 31 -25.81 -26.90 5.15
CA GLY A 31 -27.17 -26.36 5.12
C GLY A 31 -27.33 -25.03 5.88
N ILE A 32 -26.26 -24.32 6.10
CA ILE A 32 -26.28 -23.00 6.74
C ILE A 32 -26.74 -21.95 5.75
N VAL A 33 -27.83 -21.25 6.06
CA VAL A 33 -28.46 -20.26 5.19
C VAL A 33 -28.42 -18.89 5.84
N MET A 34 -27.85 -17.90 5.15
CA MET A 34 -27.82 -16.52 5.62
C MET A 34 -29.23 -15.96 5.78
N GLY A 35 -29.44 -15.17 6.84
CA GLY A 35 -30.74 -14.61 7.23
C GLY A 35 -31.73 -15.61 7.84
N LYS A 36 -31.31 -16.89 8.08
CA LYS A 36 -32.15 -17.92 8.68
C LYS A 36 -31.45 -18.72 9.77
N SER A 37 -30.23 -19.21 9.48
CA SER A 37 -29.47 -20.04 10.43
C SER A 37 -28.98 -19.21 11.60
N ASN A 38 -28.92 -19.83 12.76
CA ASN A 38 -28.41 -19.27 14.00
C ASN A 38 -27.14 -20.03 14.46
N PHE A 39 -26.67 -19.72 15.67
CA PHE A 39 -25.47 -20.38 16.21
C PHE A 39 -25.63 -21.89 16.40
N ASP A 40 -26.81 -22.35 16.84
CA ASP A 40 -27.03 -23.80 17.07
C ASP A 40 -26.94 -24.57 15.75
N ASP A 41 -27.45 -24.00 14.65
CA ASP A 41 -27.33 -24.59 13.32
C ASP A 41 -25.87 -24.66 12.88
N ILE A 42 -25.11 -23.53 13.07
CA ILE A 42 -23.68 -23.45 12.75
C ILE A 42 -22.88 -24.48 13.57
N LYS A 43 -23.14 -24.54 14.87
CA LYS A 43 -22.49 -25.51 15.76
C LYS A 43 -22.82 -26.96 15.41
N ALA A 44 -24.06 -27.24 15.01
CA ALA A 44 -24.47 -28.56 14.57
C ALA A 44 -23.73 -28.99 13.28
N ALA A 45 -23.46 -28.05 12.37
CA ALA A 45 -22.79 -28.31 11.09
C ALA A 45 -21.26 -28.42 11.23
N TYR A 46 -20.64 -27.55 12.05
CA TYR A 46 -19.18 -27.39 12.08
C TYR A 46 -18.52 -27.70 13.44
N GLY A 47 -19.31 -27.98 14.47
CA GLY A 47 -18.81 -28.24 15.84
C GLY A 47 -18.62 -26.94 16.65
N ASP A 48 -17.80 -27.02 17.69
CA ASP A 48 -17.50 -25.86 18.55
C ASP A 48 -16.55 -24.91 17.82
N PRO A 49 -16.77 -23.57 17.89
CA PRO A 49 -15.86 -22.61 17.32
C PRO A 49 -14.51 -22.60 18.05
N SER A 50 -13.45 -22.24 17.34
CA SER A 50 -12.10 -22.06 17.90
C SER A 50 -12.00 -20.82 18.78
N ASP A 51 -12.80 -19.78 18.48
CA ASP A 51 -12.88 -18.54 19.25
C ASP A 51 -14.28 -17.91 19.13
N THR A 52 -14.68 -17.13 20.14
CA THR A 52 -15.95 -16.42 20.17
C THR A 52 -15.75 -15.00 20.69
N TYR A 53 -16.22 -14.01 19.92
CA TYR A 53 -16.24 -12.61 20.32
C TYR A 53 -17.67 -12.12 20.47
N GLU A 54 -18.02 -11.57 21.64
CA GLU A 54 -19.33 -10.97 21.91
C GLU A 54 -19.24 -9.44 21.77
N GLY A 55 -19.81 -8.90 20.68
CA GLY A 55 -20.00 -7.46 20.49
C GLY A 55 -21.41 -7.01 20.87
N ASP A 56 -21.69 -5.72 20.75
CA ASP A 56 -23.02 -5.15 21.07
C ASP A 56 -24.08 -5.56 20.04
N LEU A 57 -23.73 -5.63 18.75
CA LEU A 57 -24.65 -5.90 17.64
C LEU A 57 -24.71 -7.37 17.26
N TYR A 58 -23.59 -8.08 17.35
CA TYR A 58 -23.45 -9.47 16.92
C TYR A 58 -22.54 -10.26 17.84
N THR A 59 -22.62 -11.57 17.74
CA THR A 59 -21.59 -12.49 18.23
C THR A 59 -20.86 -13.07 17.01
N LYS A 60 -19.52 -12.96 17.00
CA LYS A 60 -18.66 -13.57 15.98
C LYS A 60 -18.17 -14.93 16.46
N TYR A 61 -18.39 -15.96 15.66
CA TYR A 61 -17.88 -17.31 15.87
C TYR A 61 -16.80 -17.61 14.84
N SER A 62 -15.58 -17.89 15.30
CA SER A 62 -14.41 -18.14 14.46
C SER A 62 -14.13 -19.64 14.40
N TYR A 63 -13.86 -20.14 13.22
CA TYR A 63 -13.41 -21.49 12.94
C TYR A 63 -12.11 -21.38 12.17
N SER A 64 -10.98 -21.53 12.85
CA SER A 64 -9.65 -21.38 12.29
C SER A 64 -8.92 -22.71 12.38
N LYS A 65 -8.35 -23.16 11.27
CA LYS A 65 -7.40 -24.27 11.26
C LYS A 65 -5.99 -23.75 11.56
N ASP A 66 -5.64 -22.62 10.96
CA ASP A 66 -4.44 -21.83 11.21
C ASP A 66 -4.67 -20.38 10.80
N TYR A 67 -3.62 -19.57 10.71
CA TYR A 67 -3.72 -18.16 10.29
C TYR A 67 -4.20 -17.99 8.84
N TYR A 68 -4.03 -19.00 7.98
CA TYR A 68 -4.31 -18.93 6.54
C TYR A 68 -5.67 -19.51 6.15
N GLU A 69 -6.28 -20.34 7.00
CA GLU A 69 -7.56 -21.00 6.75
C GLU A 69 -8.53 -20.71 7.88
N GLU A 70 -9.45 -19.78 7.66
CA GLU A 70 -10.42 -19.38 8.67
C GLU A 70 -11.79 -19.03 8.07
N VAL A 71 -12.83 -19.24 8.87
CA VAL A 71 -14.20 -18.80 8.60
C VAL A 71 -14.76 -18.10 9.82
N HIS A 72 -15.34 -16.94 9.65
CA HIS A 72 -16.04 -16.20 10.68
C HIS A 72 -17.53 -16.10 10.36
N PHE A 73 -18.35 -16.44 11.32
CA PHE A 73 -19.81 -16.27 11.25
C PHE A 73 -20.24 -15.20 12.21
N TYR A 74 -21.03 -14.23 11.72
CA TYR A 74 -21.54 -13.13 12.53
C TYR A 74 -23.06 -13.29 12.69
N VAL A 75 -23.47 -13.75 13.88
CA VAL A 75 -24.87 -13.92 14.25
C VAL A 75 -25.34 -12.65 14.96
N TYR A 76 -26.28 -11.95 14.36
CA TYR A 76 -26.77 -10.68 14.86
C TYR A 76 -27.78 -10.91 15.99
N LYS A 77 -27.72 -10.03 17.02
CA LYS A 77 -28.50 -10.18 18.26
C LYS A 77 -29.94 -9.74 18.12
N ASP A 78 -30.27 -8.92 17.13
CA ASP A 78 -31.63 -8.38 16.90
C ASP A 78 -32.64 -9.46 16.55
N ASP A 79 -32.27 -10.43 15.72
CA ASP A 79 -33.15 -11.51 15.28
C ASP A 79 -32.51 -12.90 15.44
N ASN A 80 -31.31 -12.99 16.00
CA ASN A 80 -30.55 -14.22 16.22
C ASN A 80 -30.29 -14.99 14.93
N THR A 81 -29.99 -14.29 13.83
CA THR A 81 -29.66 -14.89 12.54
C THR A 81 -28.28 -14.56 12.06
N LEU A 82 -27.71 -15.44 11.24
CA LEU A 82 -26.44 -15.21 10.53
C LEU A 82 -26.63 -14.17 9.44
N LYS A 83 -25.92 -13.02 9.54
CA LYS A 83 -26.01 -11.95 8.54
C LYS A 83 -24.70 -11.66 7.82
N GLN A 84 -23.56 -12.09 8.37
CA GLN A 84 -22.27 -11.90 7.71
C GLN A 84 -21.41 -13.17 7.84
N VAL A 85 -20.69 -13.48 6.77
CA VAL A 85 -19.70 -14.56 6.71
C VAL A 85 -18.45 -14.03 6.02
N ASP A 86 -17.30 -14.17 6.69
CA ASP A 86 -15.99 -13.92 6.12
C ASP A 86 -15.24 -15.26 6.05
N MET A 87 -14.81 -15.64 4.85
CA MET A 87 -14.06 -16.88 4.59
C MET A 87 -12.73 -16.52 3.95
N ARG A 88 -11.66 -17.08 4.49
CA ARG A 88 -10.30 -16.92 3.97
C ARG A 88 -9.62 -18.24 3.83
N ASN A 89 -8.96 -18.42 2.69
CA ASN A 89 -8.06 -19.53 2.46
C ASN A 89 -6.89 -19.01 1.61
N PHE A 90 -5.79 -18.70 2.29
CA PHE A 90 -4.54 -18.27 1.66
C PHE A 90 -3.57 -19.44 1.46
N VAL A 91 -4.00 -20.66 1.72
CA VAL A 91 -3.18 -21.85 1.44
C VAL A 91 -3.03 -22.02 -0.06
N GLU A 92 -1.80 -22.02 -0.50
CA GLU A 92 -1.49 -22.20 -1.90
C GLU A 92 -1.89 -23.59 -2.37
N PRO A 93 -2.69 -23.72 -3.47
CA PRO A 93 -3.10 -25.02 -3.98
C PRO A 93 -1.91 -25.89 -4.39
N GLU A 94 -2.01 -27.20 -4.14
CA GLU A 94 -0.98 -28.15 -4.57
C GLU A 94 -0.77 -28.08 -6.09
N GLY A 95 0.48 -27.88 -6.52
CA GLY A 95 0.85 -27.73 -7.93
C GLY A 95 0.56 -26.35 -8.53
N TYR A 96 0.22 -25.35 -7.70
CA TYR A 96 0.15 -23.97 -8.16
C TYR A 96 1.53 -23.53 -8.65
N ASP A 97 1.59 -23.10 -9.90
CA ASP A 97 2.82 -22.58 -10.48
C ASP A 97 2.99 -21.10 -10.08
N LYS A 98 3.91 -20.85 -9.16
CA LYS A 98 4.30 -19.48 -8.75
C LYS A 98 4.94 -18.68 -9.88
N GLY A 99 5.19 -19.31 -11.03
CA GLY A 99 6.05 -18.77 -12.07
C GLY A 99 7.54 -18.89 -11.67
N SER A 100 8.39 -18.68 -12.63
CA SER A 100 9.82 -18.55 -12.38
C SER A 100 10.15 -17.09 -12.02
N VAL A 101 10.99 -16.89 -11.02
CA VAL A 101 11.61 -15.58 -10.78
C VAL A 101 12.56 -15.32 -11.96
N SER A 102 12.42 -14.18 -12.61
CA SER A 102 13.33 -13.79 -13.67
C SER A 102 14.71 -13.47 -13.08
N GLU A 103 15.74 -14.14 -13.59
CA GLU A 103 17.14 -13.80 -13.27
C GLU A 103 17.66 -12.63 -14.13
N GLU A 104 16.90 -12.21 -15.13
CA GLU A 104 17.27 -11.11 -16.02
C GLU A 104 16.88 -9.76 -15.38
N VAL A 105 17.82 -8.80 -15.45
CA VAL A 105 17.53 -7.42 -15.04
C VAL A 105 16.58 -6.81 -16.09
N PRO A 106 15.38 -6.35 -15.70
CA PRO A 106 14.44 -5.75 -16.66
C PRO A 106 15.04 -4.53 -17.37
N GLU A 107 14.65 -4.31 -18.63
CA GLU A 107 15.14 -3.17 -19.40
C GLU A 107 14.83 -1.82 -18.72
N ILE A 108 13.65 -1.70 -18.07
CA ILE A 108 13.26 -0.50 -17.31
C ILE A 108 14.20 -0.21 -16.12
N VAL A 109 14.86 -1.23 -15.57
CA VAL A 109 15.87 -1.07 -14.50
C VAL A 109 17.23 -0.71 -15.11
N SER A 110 17.67 -1.46 -16.13
CA SER A 110 18.98 -1.25 -16.77
C SER A 110 19.07 0.07 -17.56
N SER A 111 17.95 0.64 -17.96
CA SER A 111 17.87 1.96 -18.61
C SER A 111 17.78 3.13 -17.62
N TYR A 112 17.57 2.87 -16.33
CA TYR A 112 17.50 3.92 -15.33
C TYR A 112 18.81 4.73 -15.29
N THR A 113 18.66 6.05 -15.21
CA THR A 113 19.78 6.97 -15.05
C THR A 113 19.46 7.98 -13.96
N ALA A 114 20.28 8.00 -12.92
CA ALA A 114 20.14 9.00 -11.87
C ALA A 114 20.34 10.42 -12.44
N PRO A 115 19.56 11.41 -12.00
CA PRO A 115 19.75 12.79 -12.40
C PRO A 115 21.08 13.35 -11.87
N THR A 116 21.63 14.36 -12.53
CA THR A 116 22.87 15.03 -12.10
C THR A 116 22.61 16.34 -11.36
N GLU A 117 21.39 16.82 -11.39
CA GLU A 117 20.94 18.04 -10.72
C GLU A 117 19.43 18.00 -10.45
N LEU A 118 18.96 18.82 -9.50
CA LEU A 118 17.54 19.06 -9.30
C LEU A 118 17.05 20.07 -10.35
N GLY A 119 15.83 19.82 -10.86
CA GLY A 119 15.12 20.79 -11.69
C GLY A 119 14.50 21.93 -10.87
N ASP A 120 13.81 22.83 -11.56
CA ASP A 120 13.06 23.93 -11.00
C ASP A 120 11.55 23.68 -10.92
N ASP A 121 11.10 22.52 -11.37
CA ASP A 121 9.70 22.12 -11.38
C ASP A 121 9.40 21.20 -10.19
N LEU A 122 8.61 21.68 -9.24
CA LEU A 122 8.19 20.96 -8.02
C LEU A 122 7.67 19.55 -8.27
N LEU A 123 7.02 19.31 -9.41
CA LEU A 123 6.48 17.99 -9.78
C LEU A 123 7.38 17.22 -10.77
N ALA A 124 8.58 17.73 -11.04
CA ALA A 124 9.58 16.92 -11.75
C ALA A 124 9.99 15.71 -10.88
N PRO A 125 10.26 14.54 -11.50
CA PRO A 125 10.55 13.32 -10.74
C PRO A 125 11.89 13.33 -10.01
N GLN A 126 12.75 14.36 -10.24
CA GLN A 126 14.06 14.48 -9.61
C GLN A 126 13.92 14.99 -8.18
N LEU A 127 14.63 14.32 -7.27
CA LEU A 127 14.74 14.71 -5.87
C LEU A 127 16.12 14.34 -5.33
N GLU A 128 16.50 14.97 -4.21
CA GLU A 128 17.64 14.57 -3.39
C GLU A 128 17.14 13.87 -2.13
N PHE A 129 17.64 12.69 -1.86
CA PHE A 129 17.34 11.94 -0.64
C PHE A 129 18.64 11.52 0.04
N CYS A 130 18.86 12.02 1.27
CA CYS A 130 20.06 11.74 2.07
C CYS A 130 21.38 12.04 1.34
N GLY A 131 21.40 13.09 0.53
CA GLY A 131 22.59 13.57 -0.21
C GLY A 131 22.80 12.95 -1.59
N ASP A 132 21.93 12.01 -2.00
CA ASP A 132 21.99 11.38 -3.33
C ASP A 132 20.79 11.79 -4.18
N LEU A 133 21.01 11.91 -5.48
CA LEU A 133 19.98 12.30 -6.44
C LEU A 133 19.28 11.07 -7.03
N TYR A 134 17.95 11.13 -7.08
CA TYR A 134 17.10 10.10 -7.66
C TYR A 134 16.06 10.72 -8.59
N SER A 135 15.61 9.95 -9.56
CA SER A 135 14.41 10.24 -10.35
C SER A 135 13.37 9.14 -10.06
N LEU A 136 12.27 9.48 -9.37
CA LEU A 136 11.23 8.51 -9.08
C LEU A 136 10.35 8.24 -10.32
N PRO A 137 9.92 6.96 -10.51
CA PRO A 137 10.27 5.81 -9.70
C PRO A 137 11.74 5.40 -9.95
N ALA A 138 12.46 5.10 -8.88
CA ALA A 138 13.86 4.71 -8.93
C ALA A 138 14.04 3.24 -8.52
N PRO A 139 14.82 2.42 -9.24
CA PRO A 139 15.00 1.03 -8.85
C PRO A 139 15.75 0.93 -7.52
N VAL A 140 15.41 -0.10 -6.73
CA VAL A 140 16.07 -0.39 -5.45
C VAL A 140 17.59 -0.50 -5.65
N SER A 141 18.05 -1.08 -6.76
CA SER A 141 19.47 -1.16 -7.10
C SER A 141 20.19 0.20 -7.10
N ALA A 142 19.52 1.29 -7.49
CA ALA A 142 20.12 2.63 -7.44
C ALA A 142 20.33 3.12 -5.99
N PHE A 143 19.47 2.73 -5.07
CA PHE A 143 19.68 2.99 -3.63
C PHE A 143 20.86 2.16 -3.09
N LEU A 144 20.94 0.88 -3.47
CA LEU A 144 22.06 0.01 -3.05
C LEU A 144 23.41 0.52 -3.56
N GLU A 145 23.47 1.02 -4.81
CA GLU A 145 24.67 1.66 -5.38
C GLU A 145 25.10 2.91 -4.59
N ASN A 146 24.15 3.61 -3.97
CA ASN A 146 24.38 4.78 -3.12
C ASN A 146 24.63 4.41 -1.65
N GLY A 147 24.84 3.12 -1.35
CA GLY A 147 25.23 2.63 -0.03
C GLY A 147 24.07 2.41 0.95
N TRP A 148 22.85 2.31 0.45
CA TRP A 148 21.75 1.73 1.23
C TRP A 148 21.90 0.22 1.27
N GLU A 149 21.48 -0.41 2.36
CA GLU A 149 21.54 -1.86 2.56
C GLU A 149 20.14 -2.38 2.91
N LEU A 150 19.67 -3.40 2.20
CA LEU A 150 18.43 -4.10 2.53
C LEU A 150 18.55 -4.77 3.91
N GLN A 151 17.51 -4.65 4.73
CA GLN A 151 17.43 -5.23 6.06
C GLN A 151 16.33 -6.29 6.09
N ASN A 152 16.58 -7.39 6.80
CA ASN A 152 15.59 -8.46 7.04
C ASN A 152 14.99 -9.06 5.76
N VAL A 153 15.74 -9.03 4.66
CA VAL A 153 15.36 -9.62 3.37
C VAL A 153 16.10 -10.94 3.22
N GLU A 154 15.38 -12.02 2.93
CA GLU A 154 15.98 -13.33 2.67
C GLU A 154 16.71 -13.35 1.33
N ASP A 155 17.80 -14.13 1.24
CA ASP A 155 18.52 -14.33 -0.01
C ASP A 155 17.58 -14.87 -1.10
N GLY A 156 17.53 -14.19 -2.24
CA GLY A 156 16.66 -14.56 -3.36
C GLY A 156 15.19 -14.13 -3.20
N ALA A 157 14.90 -13.23 -2.27
CA ALA A 157 13.58 -12.65 -2.14
C ALA A 157 13.15 -11.94 -3.44
N TYR A 158 11.89 -12.07 -3.77
CA TYR A 158 11.32 -11.52 -5.00
C TYR A 158 9.95 -10.88 -4.75
N VAL A 159 9.55 -10.02 -5.67
CA VAL A 159 8.21 -9.42 -5.71
C VAL A 159 7.47 -9.95 -6.92
N ALA A 160 6.25 -10.40 -6.74
CA ALA A 160 5.40 -10.88 -7.84
C ALA A 160 5.15 -9.78 -8.88
N GLY A 161 4.84 -10.18 -10.11
CA GLY A 161 4.58 -9.21 -11.18
C GLY A 161 3.40 -8.29 -10.87
N ARG A 162 3.59 -6.99 -11.03
CA ARG A 162 2.58 -5.96 -10.74
C ARG A 162 2.16 -5.90 -9.27
N ASP A 163 3.03 -6.29 -8.38
CA ASP A 163 2.77 -6.32 -6.94
C ASP A 163 3.69 -5.37 -6.17
N LEU A 164 3.32 -5.13 -4.92
CA LEU A 164 3.97 -4.23 -4.00
C LEU A 164 4.50 -5.02 -2.80
N GLU A 165 5.69 -4.67 -2.36
CA GLU A 165 6.30 -5.23 -1.16
C GLU A 165 6.85 -4.08 -0.29
N PHE A 166 6.99 -4.33 0.99
CA PHE A 166 7.59 -3.40 1.93
C PHE A 166 8.96 -3.91 2.36
N VAL A 167 9.96 -3.06 2.26
CA VAL A 167 11.33 -3.39 2.64
C VAL A 167 11.93 -2.30 3.51
N ASP A 168 12.74 -2.71 4.48
CA ASP A 168 13.56 -1.79 5.24
C ASP A 168 14.92 -1.67 4.57
N MET A 169 15.38 -0.44 4.37
CA MET A 169 16.75 -0.16 3.94
C MET A 169 17.45 0.74 4.96
N MET A 170 18.74 0.50 5.15
CA MET A 170 19.55 1.24 6.12
C MET A 170 20.73 1.92 5.43
N LYS A 171 21.00 3.17 5.81
CA LYS A 171 22.18 3.93 5.46
C LYS A 171 22.62 4.80 6.65
N ASN A 172 23.91 4.79 7.00
CA ASN A 172 24.47 5.59 8.09
C ASN A 172 23.72 5.44 9.43
N ASN A 173 23.31 4.21 9.79
CA ASN A 173 22.49 3.87 10.96
C ASN A 173 21.06 4.50 10.95
N GLN A 174 20.59 4.96 9.82
CA GLN A 174 19.20 5.37 9.64
C GLN A 174 18.47 4.25 8.88
N SER A 175 17.41 3.71 9.48
CA SER A 175 16.52 2.75 8.82
C SER A 175 15.29 3.47 8.29
N VAL A 176 14.95 3.18 7.05
CA VAL A 176 13.77 3.72 6.37
C VAL A 176 12.96 2.59 5.79
N HIS A 177 11.65 2.67 5.98
CA HIS A 177 10.69 1.72 5.43
C HIS A 177 10.25 2.17 4.04
N PHE A 178 10.50 1.35 3.03
CA PHE A 178 10.18 1.65 1.64
C PHE A 178 9.06 0.76 1.13
N SER A 179 8.16 1.37 0.37
CA SER A 179 7.21 0.66 -0.48
C SER A 179 7.83 0.49 -1.86
N VAL A 180 8.11 -0.75 -2.26
CA VAL A 180 8.71 -1.07 -3.55
C VAL A 180 7.70 -1.78 -4.45
N TYR A 181 7.68 -1.42 -5.74
CA TYR A 181 6.71 -1.93 -6.70
C TYR A 181 7.41 -2.58 -7.89
N ASN A 182 6.93 -3.77 -8.27
CA ASN A 182 7.38 -4.45 -9.47
C ASN A 182 6.54 -4.02 -10.67
N PHE A 183 7.10 -3.20 -11.57
CA PHE A 183 6.42 -2.74 -12.78
C PHE A 183 6.38 -3.79 -13.91
N THR A 184 7.01 -4.95 -13.75
CA THR A 184 7.01 -6.00 -14.76
C THR A 184 5.79 -6.93 -14.64
N GLN A 185 5.63 -7.85 -15.58
CA GLN A 185 4.56 -8.87 -15.51
C GLN A 185 4.98 -10.11 -14.72
N ASP A 186 6.29 -10.39 -14.69
CA ASP A 186 6.84 -11.56 -14.07
C ASP A 186 7.42 -11.21 -12.68
N ALA A 187 7.55 -12.21 -11.80
CA ALA A 187 8.24 -12.01 -10.54
C ALA A 187 9.71 -11.65 -10.80
N THR A 188 10.24 -10.72 -10.02
CA THR A 188 11.64 -10.27 -10.13
C THR A 188 12.24 -10.07 -8.75
N ALA A 189 13.57 -10.08 -8.67
CA ALA A 189 14.30 -9.80 -7.44
C ALA A 189 13.94 -8.39 -6.90
N ILE A 190 14.01 -8.21 -5.59
CA ILE A 190 13.67 -6.94 -4.93
C ILE A 190 14.51 -5.78 -5.48
N GLU A 191 15.78 -6.01 -5.81
CA GLU A 191 16.68 -5.02 -6.37
C GLU A 191 16.19 -4.44 -7.70
N ASN A 192 15.37 -5.19 -8.43
CA ASN A 192 14.74 -4.80 -9.69
C ASN A 192 13.37 -4.12 -9.52
N CYS A 193 12.88 -3.99 -8.29
CA CYS A 193 11.66 -3.25 -7.98
C CYS A 193 11.97 -1.76 -7.81
N PHE A 194 10.93 -0.94 -7.78
CA PHE A 194 11.05 0.52 -7.80
C PHE A 194 10.47 1.15 -6.54
N VAL A 195 11.24 2.03 -5.92
CA VAL A 195 10.75 3.01 -4.96
C VAL A 195 9.99 4.09 -5.75
N ARG A 196 8.76 4.33 -5.39
CA ARG A 196 7.88 5.28 -6.07
C ARG A 196 7.44 6.45 -5.18
N GLU A 197 7.68 6.36 -3.88
CA GLU A 197 7.33 7.37 -2.91
C GLU A 197 8.41 7.49 -1.84
N LEU A 198 8.72 8.72 -1.46
CA LEU A 198 9.62 9.04 -0.35
C LEU A 198 8.96 10.11 0.53
N GLU A 199 9.11 9.96 1.84
CA GLU A 199 8.62 10.91 2.84
C GLU A 199 9.69 11.15 3.90
N VAL A 200 9.80 12.39 4.36
CA VAL A 200 10.59 12.79 5.52
C VAL A 200 9.81 13.82 6.33
N GLY A 201 9.76 13.65 7.64
CA GLY A 201 9.12 14.57 8.58
C GLY A 201 10.08 15.11 9.64
N ASN A 202 9.67 16.17 10.31
CA ASN A 202 10.43 16.77 11.41
C ASN A 202 10.51 15.90 12.68
N TYR A 203 9.80 14.76 12.69
CA TYR A 203 9.87 13.72 13.70
C TYR A 203 10.94 12.67 13.39
N ASP A 204 11.51 12.69 12.17
CA ASP A 204 12.59 11.82 11.77
C ASP A 204 13.95 12.34 12.30
N SER A 205 14.97 11.53 12.13
CA SER A 205 16.34 11.94 12.40
C SER A 205 16.77 13.09 11.48
N ASP A 206 17.49 14.07 11.99
CA ASP A 206 18.11 15.16 11.19
C ASP A 206 19.02 14.65 10.05
N ALA A 207 19.41 13.38 10.09
CA ALA A 207 20.18 12.72 9.03
C ALA A 207 19.33 12.28 7.83
N LEU A 208 18.00 12.19 8.00
CA LEU A 208 17.06 11.95 6.91
C LEU A 208 16.65 13.27 6.29
N THR A 209 17.05 13.48 5.05
CA THR A 209 16.75 14.71 4.29
C THR A 209 16.09 14.35 2.98
N LEU A 210 15.09 15.16 2.60
CA LEU A 210 14.41 15.07 1.30
C LEU A 210 14.25 16.49 0.74
N THR A 211 14.79 16.72 -0.45
CA THR A 211 14.63 17.97 -1.18
C THR A 211 14.02 17.67 -2.55
N LEU A 212 12.87 18.24 -2.84
CA LEU A 212 12.22 18.15 -4.13
C LEU A 212 12.83 19.13 -5.14
N SER A 213 12.60 18.91 -6.42
CA SER A 213 12.88 19.90 -7.45
C SER A 213 12.24 21.25 -7.10
N GLY A 214 12.91 22.34 -7.45
CA GLY A 214 12.58 23.69 -6.96
C GLY A 214 13.14 24.01 -5.57
N GLY A 215 13.85 23.08 -4.91
CA GLY A 215 14.48 23.29 -3.60
C GLY A 215 13.53 23.18 -2.41
N PHE A 216 12.35 22.61 -2.58
CA PHE A 216 11.37 22.46 -1.51
C PHE A 216 11.70 21.27 -0.59
N THR A 217 11.79 21.54 0.69
CA THR A 217 12.16 20.60 1.75
C THR A 217 11.42 20.93 3.05
N LEU A 218 11.75 20.25 4.15
CA LEU A 218 11.29 20.62 5.49
C LEU A 218 11.59 22.10 5.80
N GLY A 219 10.68 22.78 6.45
CA GLY A 219 10.79 24.21 6.78
C GLY A 219 10.42 25.15 5.64
N ALA A 220 10.08 24.66 4.44
CA ALA A 220 9.55 25.51 3.37
C ALA A 220 8.25 26.21 3.80
N LYS A 221 7.98 27.39 3.23
CA LYS A 221 6.76 28.12 3.55
C LYS A 221 5.60 27.70 2.63
N LYS A 222 4.41 27.53 3.22
CA LYS A 222 3.19 27.19 2.49
C LYS A 222 2.90 28.13 1.33
N ALA A 223 3.11 29.43 1.55
CA ALA A 223 2.89 30.45 0.52
C ALA A 223 3.82 30.28 -0.70
N ASP A 224 5.07 29.86 -0.49
CA ASP A 224 6.04 29.67 -1.57
C ASP A 224 5.69 28.44 -2.41
N LEU A 225 5.18 27.37 -1.77
CA LEU A 225 4.68 26.16 -2.44
C LEU A 225 3.47 26.48 -3.33
N ILE A 226 2.50 27.20 -2.79
CA ILE A 226 1.30 27.62 -3.53
C ILE A 226 1.70 28.51 -4.72
N ALA A 227 2.60 29.48 -4.51
CA ALA A 227 3.07 30.37 -5.58
C ALA A 227 3.79 29.58 -6.69
N ALA A 228 4.63 28.62 -6.35
CA ALA A 228 5.32 27.76 -7.32
C ALA A 228 4.33 26.88 -8.12
N ALA A 229 3.31 26.35 -7.46
CA ALA A 229 2.27 25.57 -8.11
C ALA A 229 1.42 26.43 -9.06
N GLU A 230 1.02 27.64 -8.63
CA GLU A 230 0.26 28.59 -9.45
C GLU A 230 1.04 29.06 -10.69
N GLU A 231 2.35 29.31 -10.55
CA GLU A 231 3.22 29.70 -11.68
C GLU A 231 3.23 28.62 -12.78
N LYS A 232 3.19 27.34 -12.39
CA LYS A 232 3.17 26.21 -13.32
C LYS A 232 1.74 25.80 -13.74
N GLY A 233 0.70 26.41 -13.16
CA GLY A 233 -0.71 26.06 -13.42
C GLY A 233 -1.14 24.73 -12.81
N TYR A 234 -0.50 24.30 -11.73
CA TYR A 234 -0.82 23.07 -11.01
C TYR A 234 -1.99 23.25 -10.06
N SER A 235 -2.65 22.15 -9.73
CA SER A 235 -3.73 22.12 -8.77
C SER A 235 -3.19 22.00 -7.35
N CYS A 236 -3.75 22.76 -6.42
CA CYS A 236 -3.53 22.67 -4.99
C CYS A 236 -4.81 22.21 -4.31
N ASP A 237 -4.71 21.22 -3.43
CA ASP A 237 -5.81 20.69 -2.65
C ASP A 237 -5.41 20.61 -1.17
N GLU A 238 -6.14 21.35 -0.32
CA GLU A 238 -5.95 21.32 1.12
C GLU A 238 -6.93 20.33 1.75
N ASP A 239 -6.38 19.31 2.39
CA ASP A 239 -7.13 18.30 3.13
C ASP A 239 -6.62 18.21 4.57
N GLY A 240 -7.38 18.75 5.50
CA GLY A 240 -6.97 18.86 6.90
C GLY A 240 -5.66 19.69 7.01
N ASP A 241 -4.60 19.05 7.48
CA ASP A 241 -3.28 19.64 7.70
C ASP A 241 -2.34 19.42 6.51
N TYR A 242 -2.83 18.83 5.42
CA TYR A 242 -2.05 18.54 4.23
C TYR A 242 -2.34 19.51 3.09
N LEU A 243 -1.29 19.85 2.34
CA LEU A 243 -1.35 20.46 1.03
C LEU A 243 -0.87 19.44 0.00
N ASN A 244 -1.73 19.08 -0.94
CA ASN A 244 -1.40 18.22 -2.07
C ASN A 244 -1.25 19.08 -3.32
N ILE A 245 -0.16 18.90 -4.05
CA ILE A 245 0.11 19.60 -5.33
C ILE A 245 0.26 18.53 -6.41
N TYR A 246 -0.46 18.68 -7.51
CA TYR A 246 -0.48 17.75 -8.64
C TYR A 246 -0.85 18.47 -9.95
N LYS A 247 -0.51 17.89 -11.11
CA LYS A 247 -0.79 18.53 -12.40
C LYS A 247 -2.27 18.65 -12.69
N THR A 248 -3.00 17.56 -12.60
CA THR A 248 -4.45 17.48 -12.84
C THR A 248 -5.08 16.46 -11.89
N ALA A 249 -6.39 16.51 -11.71
CA ALA A 249 -7.11 15.56 -10.86
C ALA A 249 -6.85 14.08 -11.25
N ASP A 250 -6.68 13.81 -12.54
CA ASP A 250 -6.40 12.46 -13.05
C ASP A 250 -4.99 11.97 -12.66
N THR A 251 -4.05 12.89 -12.43
CA THR A 251 -2.66 12.56 -12.06
C THR A 251 -2.40 12.60 -10.56
N LYS A 252 -3.37 12.96 -9.74
CA LYS A 252 -3.24 13.12 -8.27
C LYS A 252 -2.72 11.85 -7.57
N ILE A 253 -3.06 10.69 -8.08
CA ILE A 253 -2.64 9.41 -7.50
C ILE A 253 -1.22 9.06 -7.96
N ASP A 254 -0.90 9.29 -9.22
CA ASP A 254 0.32 8.80 -9.86
C ASP A 254 1.51 9.74 -9.73
N ASN A 255 1.25 11.07 -9.60
CA ASN A 255 2.30 12.08 -9.43
C ASN A 255 1.79 13.21 -8.55
N ARG A 256 2.37 13.33 -7.35
CA ARG A 256 2.05 14.40 -6.40
C ARG A 256 3.21 14.74 -5.47
N ALA A 257 3.27 16.00 -5.06
CA ALA A 257 3.97 16.43 -3.87
C ALA A 257 2.95 16.66 -2.75
N GLN A 258 3.23 16.16 -1.56
CA GLN A 258 2.38 16.31 -0.39
C GLN A 258 3.20 16.94 0.74
N PHE A 259 2.62 17.92 1.41
CA PHE A 259 3.23 18.65 2.51
C PHE A 259 2.28 18.64 3.70
N TRP A 260 2.80 18.24 4.86
CA TRP A 260 2.07 18.33 6.11
C TRP A 260 2.53 19.53 6.94
N PHE A 261 1.58 20.18 7.59
CA PHE A 261 1.80 21.35 8.44
C PHE A 261 1.29 21.04 9.84
N ASN A 262 2.14 21.24 10.87
CA ASN A 262 1.71 21.09 12.25
C ASN A 262 0.94 22.34 12.69
N LYS A 263 -0.39 22.31 12.61
CA LYS A 263 -1.25 23.46 12.93
C LYS A 263 -1.14 23.93 14.38
N ASP A 264 -0.75 23.05 15.29
CA ASP A 264 -0.62 23.37 16.72
C ASP A 264 0.70 24.10 17.03
N GLU A 265 1.71 23.95 16.16
CA GLU A 265 3.04 24.55 16.33
C GLU A 265 3.32 25.67 15.32
N ASP A 266 3.35 25.37 14.03
CA ASP A 266 3.57 26.32 12.95
C ASP A 266 2.77 25.92 11.69
N PRO A 267 1.57 26.51 11.48
CA PRO A 267 0.68 26.16 10.37
C PRO A 267 1.21 26.60 8.99
N ASP A 268 2.23 27.42 8.95
CA ASP A 268 2.75 28.02 7.72
C ASP A 268 4.07 27.39 7.25
N THR A 269 4.62 26.46 8.03
CA THR A 269 5.91 25.84 7.76
C THR A 269 5.77 24.34 7.60
N VAL A 270 6.36 23.79 6.54
CA VAL A 270 6.34 22.35 6.24
C VAL A 270 7.00 21.55 7.35
N ALA A 271 6.24 20.65 7.94
CA ALA A 271 6.67 19.70 8.97
C ALA A 271 6.91 18.27 8.44
N SER A 272 6.29 17.89 7.30
CA SER A 272 6.65 16.70 6.54
C SER A 272 6.53 17.00 5.05
N VAL A 273 7.41 16.39 4.27
CA VAL A 273 7.43 16.44 2.81
C VAL A 273 7.41 15.04 2.26
N ALA A 274 6.48 14.75 1.37
CA ALA A 274 6.41 13.51 0.63
C ALA A 274 6.31 13.78 -0.87
N TYR A 275 6.93 12.91 -1.66
CA TYR A 275 6.81 12.95 -3.11
C TYR A 275 6.56 11.55 -3.66
N ARG A 276 5.54 11.44 -4.50
CA ARG A 276 5.16 10.20 -5.18
C ARG A 276 5.18 10.39 -6.68
N ASN A 277 5.79 9.45 -7.38
CA ASN A 277 5.70 9.32 -8.82
C ASN A 277 5.68 7.84 -9.24
N GLU A 278 4.62 7.43 -9.93
CA GLU A 278 4.44 6.08 -10.48
C GLU A 278 4.56 6.04 -12.00
N ILE A 279 4.79 7.19 -12.62
CA ILE A 279 4.90 7.32 -14.07
C ILE A 279 6.33 6.94 -14.48
N LEU A 280 6.46 5.80 -15.15
CA LEU A 280 7.73 5.42 -15.76
C LEU A 280 8.11 6.40 -16.88
N PRO A 281 9.39 6.74 -17.03
CA PRO A 281 9.87 7.50 -18.19
C PRO A 281 9.58 6.73 -19.49
N GLU A 282 9.21 7.47 -20.55
CA GLU A 282 8.98 6.91 -21.89
C GLU A 282 10.26 6.40 -22.57
#